data_0a6d5239a071c0375f67f4dca362ddfd
#
_entry.id   0a6d5239a071c0375f67f4dca362ddfd
#
_cell.length_a   1.000
_cell.length_b   1.000
_cell.length_c   1.000
_cell.angle_alpha   90.00
_cell.angle_beta   90.00
_cell.angle_gamma   90.00
#
_symmetry.space_group_name_H-M   'P 1'
#
loop_
_entity.id
_entity.type
_entity.pdbx_description
1 polymer ?
#
loop_
_entity_poly.entity_id
_entity_poly.type
_entity_poly.pdbx_seq_one_letter_code
_entity_poly.pdbx_strand_id
1 'polypeptide(L)'
;MNTQIQRYYSDCDYATLRLPDRSEHWLSVRSGGEGGSLFETMKRKIMDLEGTAISHFVMAGCQHYEKGINAMGDIDWPLTWIQGDACRRGSVYSSQIASISGVDIMPVSLDGELVGYQYEDEDARFCRLSGLKAKDTSASRREQSYSVFERMDEALAAAGMEFTDTVRTWLYLERLLEWYGAFNEVRTDFFDKRGVFDSMVPASTGIGAGNPWGAAVLADLLAVAPKSESCRIEPVRSPLQCPAPDYKSSFSRAVELAFPEYRQLLVSGTASIDENGRTAHAGDPEAQIDLTMRVIRELLASRGMDWSNLTRGIAYFKNTADEILWEDWCAANDMPRFPLAFSHADICRDDLLFELEVDAVALL
;
A
#
# COMPACT_ATOMS: atom_id res chain seq x y z
N MET A 1 9.22 24.85 12.39
CA MET A 1 7.86 25.02 11.79
C MET A 1 6.91 24.17 12.60
N ASN A 2 5.64 24.55 12.73
CA ASN A 2 4.69 23.68 13.45
C ASN A 2 4.27 22.52 12.54
N THR A 3 4.12 21.32 13.11
CA THR A 3 3.60 20.14 12.41
C THR A 3 2.18 20.40 11.91
N GLN A 4 1.90 20.11 10.65
CA GLN A 4 0.59 20.36 10.03
C GLN A 4 0.30 19.39 8.88
N ILE A 5 -0.99 19.15 8.62
CA ILE A 5 -1.45 18.41 7.45
C ILE A 5 -2.17 19.35 6.50
N GLN A 6 -1.80 19.32 5.24
CA GLN A 6 -2.44 20.09 4.16
C GLN A 6 -2.95 19.12 3.09
N ARG A 7 -4.14 19.42 2.52
CA ARG A 7 -4.75 18.62 1.46
C ARG A 7 -5.14 19.51 0.30
N TYR A 8 -4.94 19.00 -0.90
CA TYR A 8 -5.21 19.71 -2.14
C TYR A 8 -5.92 18.76 -3.13
N TYR A 9 -6.93 19.26 -3.79
CA TYR A 9 -7.78 18.51 -4.70
C TYR A 9 -7.88 19.22 -6.05
N SER A 10 -7.36 18.60 -7.09
CA SER A 10 -7.39 19.11 -8.46
C SER A 10 -7.30 17.95 -9.46
N ASP A 11 -6.50 18.09 -10.50
CA ASP A 11 -6.07 17.04 -11.43
C ASP A 11 -5.17 15.98 -10.77
N CYS A 12 -4.51 16.36 -9.66
CA CYS A 12 -3.77 15.48 -8.77
C CYS A 12 -4.19 15.77 -7.33
N ASP A 13 -4.81 14.80 -6.67
CA ASP A 13 -5.12 14.90 -5.25
C ASP A 13 -3.87 14.58 -4.44
N TYR A 14 -3.55 15.43 -3.46
CA TYR A 14 -2.43 15.13 -2.58
C TYR A 14 -2.66 15.62 -1.14
N ALA A 15 -2.04 14.91 -0.21
CA ALA A 15 -1.90 15.31 1.19
C ALA A 15 -0.42 15.49 1.51
N THR A 16 -0.11 16.47 2.33
CA THR A 16 1.24 16.75 2.83
C THR A 16 1.22 16.79 4.35
N LEU A 17 2.03 15.95 4.98
CA LEU A 17 2.43 16.09 6.37
C LEU A 17 3.72 16.90 6.42
N ARG A 18 3.65 18.10 7.00
CA ARG A 18 4.84 18.92 7.25
C ARG A 18 5.33 18.70 8.67
N LEU A 19 6.58 18.31 8.78
CA LEU A 19 7.31 18.11 10.02
C LEU A 19 8.42 19.18 10.12
N PRO A 20 9.05 19.38 11.27
CA PRO A 20 10.10 20.40 11.42
C PRO A 20 11.31 20.18 10.50
N ASP A 21 11.64 18.95 10.19
CA ASP A 21 12.82 18.49 9.44
C ASP A 21 12.50 18.04 8.00
N ARG A 22 11.25 17.64 7.71
CA ARG A 22 10.85 17.12 6.41
C ARG A 22 9.40 17.38 6.07
N SER A 23 9.04 17.06 4.84
CA SER A 23 7.64 16.92 4.43
C SER A 23 7.41 15.59 3.72
N GLU A 24 6.34 14.90 4.08
CA GLU A 24 5.88 13.68 3.43
C GLU A 24 4.64 14.00 2.58
N HIS A 25 4.62 13.47 1.35
CA HIS A 25 3.57 13.78 0.39
C HIS A 25 2.96 12.48 -0.15
N TRP A 26 1.64 12.39 -0.17
CA TRP A 26 0.88 11.31 -0.81
C TRP A 26 0.07 11.89 -1.95
N LEU A 27 0.39 11.47 -3.17
CA LEU A 27 -0.21 11.98 -4.40
C LEU A 27 -1.01 10.86 -5.07
N SER A 28 -2.20 11.18 -5.56
CA SER A 28 -3.02 10.26 -6.34
C SER A 28 -3.62 10.94 -7.55
N VAL A 29 -3.56 10.26 -8.70
CA VAL A 29 -4.22 10.70 -9.93
C VAL A 29 -5.09 9.57 -10.45
N ARG A 30 -6.31 9.88 -10.83
CA ARG A 30 -7.20 8.98 -11.58
C ARG A 30 -7.28 9.44 -13.03
N SER A 31 -7.19 8.50 -13.96
CA SER A 31 -7.27 8.81 -15.39
C SER A 31 -8.71 8.97 -15.80
N GLY A 32 -9.05 10.15 -16.31
CA GLY A 32 -10.30 10.40 -17.04
C GLY A 32 -10.14 10.30 -18.56
N GLY A 33 -8.98 9.83 -19.07
CA GLY A 33 -8.66 9.84 -20.51
C GLY A 33 -7.38 9.11 -20.88
N GLU A 34 -6.72 9.49 -21.98
CA GLU A 34 -5.49 8.87 -22.45
C GLU A 34 -4.33 9.03 -21.46
N GLY A 35 -3.69 7.91 -21.08
CA GLY A 35 -2.75 7.78 -19.97
C GLY A 35 -1.45 8.61 -20.01
N GLY A 36 -1.14 9.29 -21.12
CA GLY A 36 0.06 10.15 -21.22
C GLY A 36 0.00 11.33 -20.25
N SER A 37 -1.13 11.99 -20.12
CA SER A 37 -1.31 13.16 -19.25
C SER A 37 -1.20 12.86 -17.76
N LEU A 38 -1.48 11.61 -17.35
CA LEU A 38 -1.40 11.18 -15.95
C LEU A 38 0.06 11.21 -15.46
N PHE A 39 0.98 10.60 -16.20
CA PHE A 39 2.40 10.54 -15.81
C PHE A 39 3.07 11.91 -15.84
N GLU A 40 2.72 12.75 -16.81
CA GLU A 40 3.20 14.14 -16.87
C GLU A 40 2.70 14.96 -15.68
N THR A 41 1.43 14.79 -15.31
CA THR A 41 0.83 15.46 -14.15
C THR A 41 1.53 15.04 -12.85
N MET A 42 1.78 13.73 -12.65
CA MET A 42 2.48 13.22 -11.48
C MET A 42 3.91 13.77 -11.40
N LYS A 43 4.67 13.68 -12.50
CA LYS A 43 6.06 14.16 -12.55
C LYS A 43 6.15 15.66 -12.25
N ARG A 44 5.31 16.47 -12.90
CA ARG A 44 5.23 17.92 -12.63
C ARG A 44 4.95 18.18 -11.15
N LYS A 45 4.01 17.44 -10.55
CA LYS A 45 3.62 17.68 -9.16
C LYS A 45 4.73 17.31 -8.16
N ILE A 46 5.49 16.25 -8.42
CA ILE A 46 6.67 15.90 -7.59
C ILE A 46 7.70 17.03 -7.66
N MET A 47 7.96 17.57 -8.86
CA MET A 47 8.87 18.71 -9.04
C MET A 47 8.38 19.95 -8.31
N ASP A 48 7.09 20.27 -8.37
CA ASP A 48 6.49 21.43 -7.67
C ASP A 48 6.62 21.31 -6.14
N LEU A 49 6.64 20.08 -5.61
CA LEU A 49 6.80 19.81 -4.17
C LEU A 49 8.27 19.70 -3.75
N GLU A 50 9.22 19.86 -4.69
CA GLU A 50 10.66 19.66 -4.47
C GLU A 50 10.96 18.30 -3.81
N GLY A 51 10.11 17.31 -4.08
CA GLY A 51 10.15 16.00 -3.44
C GLY A 51 10.85 14.96 -4.29
N THR A 52 11.40 13.94 -3.63
CA THR A 52 11.84 12.70 -4.26
C THR A 52 10.78 11.64 -4.07
N ALA A 53 10.36 10.99 -5.15
CA ALA A 53 9.44 9.86 -5.08
C ALA A 53 10.16 8.65 -4.44
N ILE A 54 9.61 8.14 -3.35
CA ILE A 54 10.17 6.98 -2.63
C ILE A 54 9.39 5.69 -2.90
N SER A 55 8.20 5.80 -3.47
CA SER A 55 7.44 4.68 -4.05
C SER A 55 6.44 5.19 -5.08
N HIS A 56 6.17 4.37 -6.09
CA HIS A 56 5.23 4.72 -7.15
C HIS A 56 4.42 3.49 -7.56
N PHE A 57 3.13 3.49 -7.27
CA PHE A 57 2.17 2.50 -7.74
C PHE A 57 1.52 2.97 -9.04
N VAL A 58 1.53 2.14 -10.07
CA VAL A 58 0.77 2.34 -11.31
C VAL A 58 -0.22 1.19 -11.49
N MET A 59 -1.51 1.51 -11.51
CA MET A 59 -2.61 0.59 -11.75
C MET A 59 -3.03 0.72 -13.22
N ALA A 60 -2.45 -0.11 -14.08
CA ALA A 60 -2.65 -0.01 -15.53
C ALA A 60 -2.43 -1.34 -16.25
N GLY A 61 -3.05 -1.51 -17.40
CA GLY A 61 -2.78 -2.67 -18.27
C GLY A 61 -1.30 -2.77 -18.67
N CYS A 62 -0.74 -3.99 -18.65
CA CYS A 62 0.67 -4.24 -18.98
C CYS A 62 1.04 -3.79 -20.40
N GLN A 63 0.09 -3.75 -21.34
CA GLN A 63 0.29 -3.22 -22.69
C GLN A 63 0.64 -1.72 -22.71
N HIS A 64 0.41 -1.00 -21.63
CA HIS A 64 0.73 0.42 -21.51
C HIS A 64 2.09 0.69 -20.83
N TYR A 65 2.80 -0.36 -20.39
CA TYR A 65 4.02 -0.23 -19.60
C TYR A 65 5.11 0.58 -20.35
N GLU A 66 5.48 0.17 -21.57
CA GLU A 66 6.53 0.86 -22.34
C GLU A 66 6.14 2.33 -22.64
N LYS A 67 4.87 2.57 -23.02
CA LYS A 67 4.37 3.93 -23.26
C LYS A 67 4.42 4.77 -21.98
N GLY A 68 4.05 4.17 -20.84
CA GLY A 68 4.08 4.83 -19.53
C GLY A 68 5.50 5.19 -19.11
N ILE A 69 6.45 4.25 -19.20
CA ILE A 69 7.86 4.51 -18.89
C ILE A 69 8.43 5.61 -19.80
N ASN A 70 8.15 5.57 -21.11
CA ASN A 70 8.59 6.61 -22.03
C ASN A 70 8.01 8.00 -21.71
N ALA A 71 6.74 8.07 -21.26
CA ALA A 71 6.10 9.32 -20.85
C ALA A 71 6.68 9.89 -19.55
N MET A 72 7.04 9.01 -18.60
CA MET A 72 7.75 9.43 -17.38
C MET A 72 9.19 9.88 -17.66
N GLY A 73 9.78 9.39 -18.76
CA GLY A 73 11.18 9.63 -19.09
C GLY A 73 12.13 8.96 -18.10
N ASP A 74 13.33 9.54 -17.92
CA ASP A 74 14.28 9.04 -16.92
C ASP A 74 13.71 9.26 -15.51
N ILE A 75 13.33 8.17 -14.85
CA ILE A 75 12.92 8.15 -13.45
C ILE A 75 14.03 7.51 -12.62
N ASP A 76 14.28 8.09 -11.46
CA ASP A 76 15.29 7.67 -10.48
C ASP A 76 14.64 7.14 -9.19
N TRP A 77 13.43 6.59 -9.30
CA TRP A 77 12.69 5.99 -8.18
C TRP A 77 12.13 4.62 -8.53
N PRO A 78 11.89 3.75 -7.53
CA PRO A 78 11.34 2.43 -7.75
C PRO A 78 9.85 2.48 -8.12
N LEU A 79 9.42 1.55 -8.98
CA LEU A 79 8.09 1.51 -9.58
C LEU A 79 7.45 0.14 -9.38
N THR A 80 6.20 0.13 -8.94
CA THR A 80 5.34 -1.05 -8.90
C THR A 80 4.21 -0.89 -9.91
N TRP A 81 4.27 -1.66 -11.01
CA TRP A 81 3.25 -1.66 -12.05
C TRP A 81 2.39 -2.91 -11.92
N ILE A 82 1.10 -2.71 -11.69
CA ILE A 82 0.14 -3.79 -11.50
C ILE A 82 -1.03 -3.69 -12.48
N GLN A 83 -1.48 -4.84 -12.93
CA GLN A 83 -2.67 -5.01 -13.74
C GLN A 83 -3.58 -6.02 -13.09
N GLY A 84 -4.81 -5.63 -12.74
CA GLY A 84 -5.83 -6.59 -12.35
C GLY A 84 -6.18 -7.54 -13.49
N ASP A 85 -6.50 -8.78 -13.19
CA ASP A 85 -6.83 -9.80 -14.20
C ASP A 85 -8.03 -9.42 -15.08
N ALA A 86 -8.94 -8.62 -14.56
CA ALA A 86 -10.05 -8.07 -15.30
C ALA A 86 -9.69 -6.85 -16.17
N CYS A 87 -8.53 -6.21 -15.96
CA CYS A 87 -8.07 -5.04 -16.72
C CYS A 87 -7.57 -5.31 -18.14
N ARG A 88 -7.92 -6.44 -18.75
CA ARG A 88 -7.47 -6.82 -20.11
C ARG A 88 -7.89 -5.84 -21.21
N ARG A 89 -8.67 -4.80 -20.90
CA ARG A 89 -9.18 -3.81 -21.87
C ARG A 89 -8.74 -2.37 -21.59
N GLY A 90 -7.78 -2.15 -20.66
CA GLY A 90 -7.69 -0.88 -20.01
C GLY A 90 -6.66 0.10 -20.52
N SER A 91 -7.06 1.32 -20.48
CA SER A 91 -6.26 2.52 -20.27
C SER A 91 -5.56 2.48 -18.91
N VAL A 92 -4.58 3.35 -18.69
CA VAL A 92 -4.04 3.65 -17.35
C VAL A 92 -5.20 4.11 -16.48
N TYR A 93 -5.39 3.45 -15.34
CA TYR A 93 -6.55 3.64 -14.50
C TYR A 93 -6.29 4.65 -13.38
N SER A 94 -5.22 4.46 -12.64
CA SER A 94 -4.77 5.40 -11.62
C SER A 94 -3.28 5.24 -11.31
N SER A 95 -2.75 6.21 -10.57
CA SER A 95 -1.39 6.18 -10.08
C SER A 95 -1.32 6.82 -8.70
N GLN A 96 -0.45 6.29 -7.84
CA GLN A 96 -0.21 6.83 -6.51
C GLN A 96 1.28 6.87 -6.19
N ILE A 97 1.74 8.01 -5.66
CA ILE A 97 3.14 8.23 -5.28
C ILE A 97 3.21 8.62 -3.81
N ALA A 98 4.21 8.06 -3.11
CA ALA A 98 4.73 8.64 -1.89
C ALA A 98 6.04 9.36 -2.21
N SER A 99 6.15 10.60 -1.77
CA SER A 99 7.30 11.47 -2.00
C SER A 99 7.72 12.12 -0.69
N ILE A 100 9.00 12.46 -0.57
CA ILE A 100 9.57 13.11 0.61
C ILE A 100 10.45 14.28 0.19
N SER A 101 10.49 15.33 0.99
CA SER A 101 11.35 16.50 0.79
C SER A 101 11.90 17.00 2.12
N GLY A 102 13.04 17.72 2.08
CA GLY A 102 13.65 18.36 3.24
C GLY A 102 14.56 17.48 4.08
N VAL A 103 14.74 16.21 3.73
CA VAL A 103 15.63 15.26 4.43
C VAL A 103 16.55 14.58 3.41
N ASP A 104 17.75 14.21 3.85
CA ASP A 104 18.67 13.41 3.05
C ASP A 104 18.14 12.00 2.91
N ILE A 105 18.04 11.52 1.67
CA ILE A 105 17.62 10.17 1.35
C ILE A 105 18.78 9.38 0.75
N MET A 106 18.84 8.09 1.07
CA MET A 106 19.85 7.18 0.54
C MET A 106 19.20 6.08 -0.28
N PRO A 107 19.67 5.83 -1.51
CA PRO A 107 19.14 4.76 -2.35
C PRO A 107 19.46 3.38 -1.74
N VAL A 108 18.50 2.48 -1.83
CA VAL A 108 18.68 1.05 -1.53
C VAL A 108 18.68 0.29 -2.84
N SER A 109 19.76 -0.44 -3.11
CA SER A 109 19.93 -1.19 -4.35
C SER A 109 20.21 -2.67 -4.10
N LEU A 110 19.66 -3.54 -4.94
CA LEU A 110 19.94 -4.96 -4.97
C LEU A 110 20.38 -5.35 -6.40
N ASP A 111 21.46 -6.10 -6.49
CA ASP A 111 22.01 -6.55 -7.78
C ASP A 111 22.22 -5.40 -8.80
N GLY A 112 22.48 -4.17 -8.30
CA GLY A 112 22.65 -2.96 -9.11
C GLY A 112 21.34 -2.27 -9.54
N GLU A 113 20.17 -2.80 -9.17
CA GLU A 113 18.87 -2.17 -9.40
C GLU A 113 18.45 -1.36 -8.18
N LEU A 114 17.94 -0.14 -8.39
CA LEU A 114 17.32 0.66 -7.34
C LEU A 114 15.98 0.02 -6.94
N VAL A 115 15.87 -0.39 -5.67
CA VAL A 115 14.67 -1.04 -5.13
C VAL A 115 13.96 -0.22 -4.06
N GLY A 116 14.54 0.90 -3.63
CA GLY A 116 13.93 1.74 -2.60
C GLY A 116 14.83 2.86 -2.12
N TYR A 117 14.36 3.49 -1.07
CA TYR A 117 15.06 4.55 -0.37
C TYR A 117 14.98 4.38 1.14
N GLN A 118 16.01 4.83 1.84
CA GLN A 118 16.02 4.98 3.28
C GLN A 118 16.30 6.43 3.67
N TYR A 119 15.77 6.83 4.80
CA TYR A 119 16.04 8.11 5.47
C TYR A 119 15.86 7.95 6.97
N GLU A 120 16.30 8.92 7.74
CA GLU A 120 16.11 8.90 9.18
C GLU A 120 15.89 10.30 9.74
N ASP A 121 15.22 10.36 10.88
CA ASP A 121 15.06 11.53 11.72
C ASP A 121 15.62 11.27 13.15
N GLU A 122 15.25 12.11 14.10
CA GLU A 122 15.65 11.94 15.52
C GLU A 122 14.98 10.71 16.16
N ASP A 123 13.78 10.35 15.72
CA ASP A 123 12.93 9.33 16.35
C ASP A 123 13.08 7.94 15.74
N ALA A 124 13.29 7.84 14.43
CA ALA A 124 13.30 6.56 13.73
C ALA A 124 14.14 6.57 12.44
N ARG A 125 14.46 5.36 11.95
CA ARG A 125 14.93 5.10 10.59
C ARG A 125 13.80 4.51 9.80
N PHE A 126 13.67 4.95 8.55
CA PHE A 126 12.64 4.53 7.62
C PHE A 126 13.27 3.89 6.38
N CYS A 127 12.66 2.83 5.87
CA CYS A 127 13.03 2.25 4.59
C CYS A 127 11.76 1.93 3.80
N ARG A 128 11.68 2.44 2.57
CA ARG A 128 10.60 2.14 1.63
C ARG A 128 11.17 1.37 0.46
N LEU A 129 10.67 0.14 0.23
CA LEU A 129 11.04 -0.70 -0.89
C LEU A 129 9.83 -0.89 -1.80
N SER A 130 10.06 -0.93 -3.12
CA SER A 130 8.99 -1.07 -4.12
C SER A 130 9.44 -1.91 -5.31
N GLY A 131 8.48 -2.57 -5.96
CA GLY A 131 8.69 -3.32 -7.19
C GLY A 131 9.57 -4.56 -7.05
N LEU A 132 9.72 -5.08 -5.84
CA LEU A 132 10.50 -6.30 -5.62
C LEU A 132 9.83 -7.51 -6.25
N LYS A 133 10.62 -8.28 -7.00
CA LYS A 133 10.22 -9.52 -7.66
C LYS A 133 11.29 -10.58 -7.48
N ALA A 134 10.96 -11.84 -7.73
CA ALA A 134 11.94 -12.92 -7.73
C ALA A 134 13.07 -12.67 -8.76
N LYS A 135 14.28 -13.14 -8.45
CA LYS A 135 15.43 -13.10 -9.40
C LYS A 135 15.13 -13.90 -10.66
N ASP A 136 14.49 -15.06 -10.51
CA ASP A 136 14.03 -15.92 -11.61
C ASP A 136 12.50 -15.97 -11.63
N THR A 137 11.91 -15.23 -12.56
CA THR A 137 10.45 -15.22 -12.78
C THR A 137 9.94 -16.47 -13.51
N SER A 138 10.82 -17.36 -13.99
CA SER A 138 10.45 -18.67 -14.57
C SER A 138 10.36 -19.78 -13.54
N ALA A 139 10.85 -19.56 -12.31
CA ALA A 139 10.75 -20.51 -11.21
C ALA A 139 9.28 -20.74 -10.77
N SER A 140 9.04 -21.79 -9.99
CA SER A 140 7.70 -22.06 -9.48
C SER A 140 7.18 -20.89 -8.59
N ARG A 141 5.86 -20.73 -8.51
CA ARG A 141 5.21 -19.72 -7.66
C ARG A 141 5.72 -19.75 -6.20
N ARG A 142 5.97 -20.95 -5.67
CA ARG A 142 6.51 -21.15 -4.32
C ARG A 142 7.94 -20.61 -4.20
N GLU A 143 8.81 -20.95 -5.14
CA GLU A 143 10.20 -20.47 -5.17
C GLU A 143 10.26 -18.95 -5.36
N GLN A 144 9.43 -18.40 -6.26
CA GLN A 144 9.33 -16.97 -6.44
C GLN A 144 8.87 -16.27 -5.15
N SER A 145 7.92 -16.84 -4.39
CA SER A 145 7.46 -16.28 -3.12
C SER A 145 8.59 -16.22 -2.09
N TYR A 146 9.36 -17.30 -1.92
CA TYR A 146 10.53 -17.27 -1.03
C TYR A 146 11.56 -16.25 -1.50
N SER A 147 11.89 -16.23 -2.80
CA SER A 147 12.86 -15.30 -3.37
C SER A 147 12.46 -13.84 -3.12
N VAL A 148 11.18 -13.49 -3.22
CA VAL A 148 10.70 -12.12 -2.96
C VAL A 148 10.92 -11.74 -1.49
N PHE A 149 10.56 -12.61 -0.53
CA PHE A 149 10.79 -12.33 0.89
C PHE A 149 12.29 -12.26 1.25
N GLU A 150 13.11 -13.14 0.67
CA GLU A 150 14.57 -13.08 0.83
C GLU A 150 15.14 -11.75 0.29
N ARG A 151 14.66 -11.29 -0.86
CA ARG A 151 15.08 -10.00 -1.43
C ARG A 151 14.62 -8.80 -0.59
N MET A 152 13.44 -8.87 0.03
CA MET A 152 13.03 -7.87 1.01
C MET A 152 14.01 -7.81 2.18
N ASP A 153 14.37 -8.97 2.74
CA ASP A 153 15.30 -9.10 3.86
C ASP A 153 16.70 -8.61 3.49
N GLU A 154 17.23 -9.03 2.32
CA GLU A 154 18.51 -8.56 1.76
C GLU A 154 18.52 -7.02 1.58
N ALA A 155 17.43 -6.43 1.08
CA ALA A 155 17.33 -4.99 0.89
C ALA A 155 17.27 -4.22 2.21
N LEU A 156 16.56 -4.74 3.21
CA LEU A 156 16.52 -4.17 4.56
C LEU A 156 17.90 -4.28 5.23
N ALA A 157 18.58 -5.41 5.11
CA ALA A 157 19.94 -5.58 5.62
C ALA A 157 20.91 -4.59 4.97
N ALA A 158 20.80 -4.32 3.66
CA ALA A 158 21.57 -3.30 2.96
C ALA A 158 21.28 -1.88 3.47
N ALA A 159 20.07 -1.63 3.97
CA ALA A 159 19.65 -0.40 4.64
C ALA A 159 20.03 -0.37 6.14
N GLY A 160 20.69 -1.41 6.68
CA GLY A 160 21.03 -1.53 8.10
C GLY A 160 19.81 -1.73 9.00
N MET A 161 18.77 -2.39 8.48
CA MET A 161 17.51 -2.72 9.16
C MET A 161 17.28 -4.24 9.14
N GLU A 162 16.35 -4.71 9.96
CA GLU A 162 15.97 -6.11 10.06
C GLU A 162 14.55 -6.31 9.46
N PHE A 163 14.22 -7.54 9.08
CA PHE A 163 12.89 -7.85 8.55
C PHE A 163 11.78 -7.58 9.60
N THR A 164 12.10 -7.70 10.87
CA THR A 164 11.23 -7.39 12.01
C THR A 164 10.89 -5.91 12.16
N ASP A 165 11.61 -5.01 11.48
CA ASP A 165 11.28 -3.58 11.41
C ASP A 165 10.15 -3.29 10.39
N THR A 166 9.69 -4.31 9.64
CA THR A 166 8.63 -4.15 8.66
C THR A 166 7.30 -3.84 9.34
N VAL A 167 6.70 -2.69 9.01
CA VAL A 167 5.41 -2.24 9.54
C VAL A 167 4.28 -2.41 8.55
N ARG A 168 4.58 -2.45 7.25
CA ARG A 168 3.59 -2.57 6.18
C ARG A 168 4.14 -3.34 4.98
N THR A 169 3.32 -4.21 4.37
CA THR A 169 3.62 -4.89 3.11
C THR A 169 2.47 -4.73 2.11
N TRP A 170 2.81 -4.68 0.82
CA TRP A 170 1.88 -4.81 -0.31
C TRP A 170 2.34 -5.98 -1.16
N LEU A 171 1.44 -6.90 -1.42
CA LEU A 171 1.72 -8.18 -2.07
C LEU A 171 0.76 -8.36 -3.24
N TYR A 172 1.28 -8.29 -4.45
CA TYR A 172 0.51 -8.40 -5.69
C TYR A 172 0.82 -9.74 -6.35
N LEU A 173 -0.19 -10.62 -6.40
CA LEU A 173 -0.03 -11.99 -6.86
C LEU A 173 -0.75 -12.20 -8.19
N GLU A 174 -0.01 -12.64 -9.21
CA GLU A 174 -0.63 -13.05 -10.47
C GLU A 174 -1.55 -14.25 -10.24
N ARG A 175 -2.82 -14.15 -10.67
CA ARG A 175 -3.84 -15.20 -10.50
C ARG A 175 -3.98 -15.69 -9.06
N LEU A 176 -4.04 -14.75 -8.14
CA LEU A 176 -4.04 -14.97 -6.68
C LEU A 176 -5.00 -16.06 -6.23
N LEU A 177 -6.22 -16.12 -6.77
CA LEU A 177 -7.27 -17.06 -6.35
C LEU A 177 -6.88 -18.54 -6.55
N GLU A 178 -5.93 -18.83 -7.44
CA GLU A 178 -5.50 -20.19 -7.71
C GLU A 178 -4.56 -20.76 -6.63
N TRP A 179 -3.85 -19.88 -5.88
CA TRP A 179 -2.73 -20.34 -5.06
C TRP A 179 -2.48 -19.53 -3.78
N TYR A 180 -3.39 -18.63 -3.39
CA TYR A 180 -3.21 -17.78 -2.22
C TYR A 180 -2.94 -18.56 -0.92
N GLY A 181 -3.53 -19.75 -0.76
CA GLY A 181 -3.23 -20.62 0.38
C GLY A 181 -1.76 -21.05 0.41
N ALA A 182 -1.20 -21.48 -0.73
CA ALA A 182 0.20 -21.89 -0.85
C ALA A 182 1.16 -20.69 -0.63
N PHE A 183 0.79 -19.50 -1.08
CA PHE A 183 1.53 -18.27 -0.79
C PHE A 183 1.56 -17.96 0.71
N ASN A 184 0.43 -18.08 1.39
CA ASN A 184 0.33 -17.85 2.83
C ASN A 184 1.17 -18.84 3.65
N GLU A 185 1.31 -20.08 3.19
CA GLU A 185 2.22 -21.05 3.81
C GLU A 185 3.67 -20.58 3.75
N VAL A 186 4.11 -20.08 2.58
CA VAL A 186 5.47 -19.53 2.41
C VAL A 186 5.67 -18.31 3.29
N ARG A 187 4.72 -17.36 3.29
CA ARG A 187 4.78 -16.16 4.13
C ARG A 187 4.89 -16.50 5.61
N THR A 188 4.05 -17.43 6.08
CA THR A 188 4.05 -17.86 7.48
C THR A 188 5.37 -18.51 7.87
N ASP A 189 5.90 -19.43 7.04
CA ASP A 189 7.19 -20.06 7.27
C ASP A 189 8.35 -19.08 7.27
N PHE A 190 8.33 -18.08 6.37
CA PHE A 190 9.35 -17.03 6.34
C PHE A 190 9.27 -16.14 7.59
N PHE A 191 8.08 -15.73 7.99
CA PHE A 191 7.86 -14.88 9.17
C PHE A 191 8.28 -15.60 10.46
N ASP A 192 7.99 -16.89 10.58
CA ASP A 192 8.44 -17.70 11.70
C ASP A 192 9.97 -17.75 11.78
N LYS A 193 10.62 -18.04 10.65
CA LYS A 193 12.11 -18.09 10.57
C LYS A 193 12.79 -16.75 10.88
N ARG A 194 12.12 -15.63 10.66
CA ARG A 194 12.63 -14.27 10.94
C ARG A 194 12.17 -13.69 12.28
N GLY A 195 11.45 -14.46 13.10
CA GLY A 195 10.99 -14.02 14.41
C GLY A 195 9.90 -12.92 14.37
N VAL A 196 9.20 -12.77 13.23
CA VAL A 196 8.15 -11.73 13.08
C VAL A 196 7.02 -11.94 14.08
N PHE A 197 6.66 -13.20 14.37
CA PHE A 197 5.60 -13.51 15.32
C PHE A 197 5.98 -13.24 16.79
N ASP A 198 7.27 -13.19 17.10
CA ASP A 198 7.80 -12.84 18.41
C ASP A 198 7.97 -11.32 18.60
N SER A 199 7.90 -10.56 17.52
CA SER A 199 8.00 -9.10 17.48
C SER A 199 6.65 -8.48 17.13
N MET A 200 6.46 -8.07 15.87
CA MET A 200 5.22 -7.46 15.39
C MET A 200 4.91 -7.97 13.98
N VAL A 201 3.70 -8.45 13.79
CA VAL A 201 3.21 -8.82 12.46
C VAL A 201 2.76 -7.55 11.72
N PRO A 202 3.31 -7.25 10.52
CA PRO A 202 3.01 -6.01 9.81
C PRO A 202 1.54 -5.93 9.36
N ALA A 203 1.06 -4.72 9.10
CA ALA A 203 -0.13 -4.52 8.29
C ALA A 203 0.16 -4.99 6.85
N SER A 204 -0.85 -5.48 6.13
CA SER A 204 -0.63 -6.03 4.79
C SER A 204 -1.86 -5.88 3.89
N THR A 205 -1.60 -5.69 2.59
CA THR A 205 -2.57 -5.82 1.51
C THR A 205 -2.12 -6.93 0.58
N GLY A 206 -3.00 -7.89 0.27
CA GLY A 206 -2.73 -9.01 -0.62
C GLY A 206 -3.77 -9.07 -1.73
N ILE A 207 -3.39 -8.70 -2.96
CA ILE A 207 -4.30 -8.46 -4.09
C ILE A 207 -3.88 -9.28 -5.31
N GLY A 208 -4.86 -9.74 -6.06
CA GLY A 208 -4.67 -10.43 -7.33
C GLY A 208 -4.39 -9.46 -8.47
N ALA A 209 -3.13 -9.39 -8.89
CA ALA A 209 -2.73 -8.54 -10.01
C ALA A 209 -1.54 -9.12 -10.78
N GLY A 210 -1.61 -9.08 -12.11
CA GLY A 210 -0.50 -9.34 -13.01
C GLY A 210 0.46 -8.15 -13.08
N ASN A 211 1.56 -8.33 -13.81
CA ASN A 211 2.61 -7.32 -13.97
C ASN A 211 3.34 -7.49 -15.31
N PRO A 212 4.08 -6.46 -15.79
CA PRO A 212 4.77 -6.52 -17.08
C PRO A 212 5.92 -7.56 -17.16
N TRP A 213 6.40 -8.03 -16.02
CA TRP A 213 7.55 -8.93 -15.94
C TRP A 213 7.18 -10.42 -15.87
N GLY A 214 5.86 -10.73 -15.82
CA GLY A 214 5.39 -12.12 -15.67
C GLY A 214 5.78 -12.74 -14.33
N ALA A 215 6.09 -11.92 -13.32
CA ALA A 215 6.42 -12.39 -11.99
C ALA A 215 5.17 -12.90 -11.27
N ALA A 216 5.28 -14.01 -10.55
CA ALA A 216 4.17 -14.54 -9.78
C ALA A 216 3.81 -13.65 -8.58
N VAL A 217 4.79 -12.92 -8.04
CA VAL A 217 4.63 -11.96 -6.92
C VAL A 217 5.42 -10.70 -7.20
N LEU A 218 4.78 -9.54 -7.02
CA LEU A 218 5.46 -8.27 -6.75
C LEU A 218 5.22 -7.88 -5.31
N ALA A 219 6.21 -7.25 -4.69
CA ALA A 219 6.11 -6.84 -3.31
C ALA A 219 6.71 -5.45 -3.07
N ASP A 220 6.02 -4.70 -2.22
CA ASP A 220 6.49 -3.44 -1.65
C ASP A 220 6.46 -3.56 -0.13
N LEU A 221 7.31 -2.80 0.56
CA LEU A 221 7.26 -2.71 2.01
C LEU A 221 7.61 -1.31 2.53
N LEU A 222 7.15 -1.03 3.74
CA LEU A 222 7.61 0.04 4.60
C LEU A 222 8.16 -0.58 5.88
N ALA A 223 9.41 -0.25 6.22
CA ALA A 223 10.02 -0.59 7.50
C ALA A 223 10.32 0.68 8.29
N VAL A 224 10.16 0.60 9.61
CA VAL A 224 10.44 1.67 10.57
C VAL A 224 11.15 1.08 11.77
N ALA A 225 12.38 1.51 12.00
CA ALA A 225 13.18 1.11 13.16
C ALA A 225 13.27 2.27 14.17
N PRO A 226 12.59 2.18 15.34
CA PRO A 226 12.70 3.19 16.39
C PRO A 226 14.14 3.39 16.84
N LYS A 227 14.55 4.65 17.01
CA LYS A 227 15.88 5.01 17.59
C LYS A 227 15.80 5.25 19.08
N SER A 228 14.60 5.48 19.60
CA SER A 228 14.36 5.75 21.02
C SER A 228 12.91 5.37 21.40
N GLU A 229 12.56 5.51 22.67
CA GLU A 229 11.20 5.30 23.19
C GLU A 229 10.19 6.36 22.73
N SER A 230 10.63 7.43 22.06
CA SER A 230 9.77 8.46 21.48
C SER A 230 8.94 7.93 20.31
N CYS A 231 9.47 6.97 19.56
CA CYS A 231 8.76 6.26 18.51
C CYS A 231 8.26 4.90 19.04
N ARG A 232 6.94 4.69 19.00
CA ARG A 232 6.31 3.41 19.36
C ARG A 232 5.55 2.86 18.19
N ILE A 233 5.67 1.56 17.99
CA ILE A 233 5.00 0.83 16.90
C ILE A 233 4.19 -0.29 17.52
N GLU A 234 2.88 -0.33 17.23
CA GLU A 234 2.01 -1.36 17.77
C GLU A 234 0.95 -1.85 16.77
N PRO A 235 0.63 -3.15 16.78
CA PRO A 235 -0.46 -3.68 15.98
C PRO A 235 -1.81 -3.25 16.57
N VAL A 236 -2.75 -2.91 15.69
CA VAL A 236 -4.11 -2.49 16.07
C VAL A 236 -5.12 -3.56 15.70
N ARG A 237 -5.92 -3.98 16.67
CA ARG A 237 -7.01 -4.94 16.46
C ARG A 237 -8.24 -4.24 15.92
N SER A 238 -8.94 -4.90 15.00
CA SER A 238 -10.24 -4.41 14.54
C SER A 238 -11.32 -4.68 15.60
N PRO A 239 -12.18 -3.70 15.90
CA PRO A 239 -13.34 -3.93 16.76
C PRO A 239 -14.40 -4.85 16.15
N LEU A 240 -14.45 -4.97 14.81
CA LEU A 240 -15.50 -5.69 14.07
C LEU A 240 -15.03 -6.96 13.35
N GLN A 241 -13.73 -7.24 13.33
CA GLN A 241 -13.18 -8.42 12.64
C GLN A 241 -12.25 -9.18 13.57
N CYS A 242 -12.24 -10.51 13.47
CA CYS A 242 -11.26 -11.34 14.17
C CYS A 242 -9.83 -11.05 13.68
N PRO A 243 -8.80 -11.35 14.49
CA PRO A 243 -7.41 -11.31 14.05
C PRO A 243 -7.19 -12.18 12.80
N ALA A 244 -6.40 -11.69 11.85
CA ALA A 244 -6.14 -12.43 10.61
C ALA A 244 -5.46 -13.80 10.82
N PRO A 245 -4.60 -13.99 11.83
CA PRO A 245 -4.04 -15.31 12.15
C PRO A 245 -5.09 -16.38 12.49
N ASP A 246 -6.26 -15.99 13.00
CA ASP A 246 -7.32 -16.95 13.34
C ASP A 246 -7.85 -17.71 12.10
N TYR A 247 -7.69 -17.12 10.90
CA TYR A 247 -7.99 -17.78 9.62
C TYR A 247 -6.75 -18.00 8.75
N LYS A 248 -5.57 -18.17 9.37
CA LYS A 248 -4.29 -18.54 8.73
C LYS A 248 -3.72 -17.47 7.78
N SER A 249 -3.93 -16.20 8.09
CA SER A 249 -3.31 -15.08 7.38
C SER A 249 -2.37 -14.31 8.30
N SER A 250 -1.11 -14.16 7.88
CA SER A 250 -0.05 -13.55 8.71
C SER A 250 0.01 -12.04 8.47
N PHE A 251 -0.95 -11.29 9.03
CA PHE A 251 -0.95 -9.82 9.03
C PHE A 251 -1.74 -9.24 10.19
N SER A 252 -1.46 -8.00 10.56
CA SER A 252 -2.24 -7.20 11.50
C SER A 252 -3.31 -6.38 10.77
N ARG A 253 -4.47 -6.14 11.40
CA ARG A 253 -5.56 -5.33 10.80
C ARG A 253 -5.16 -3.90 10.53
N ALA A 254 -4.34 -3.35 11.40
CA ALA A 254 -3.63 -2.09 11.20
C ALA A 254 -2.38 -2.08 12.08
N VAL A 255 -1.48 -1.12 11.80
CA VAL A 255 -0.32 -0.80 12.64
C VAL A 255 -0.35 0.70 12.91
N GLU A 256 -0.19 1.09 14.17
CA GLU A 256 0.00 2.48 14.57
C GLU A 256 1.48 2.77 14.78
N LEU A 257 1.95 3.86 14.18
CA LEU A 257 3.24 4.48 14.42
C LEU A 257 2.97 5.74 15.25
N ALA A 258 3.47 5.80 16.48
CA ALA A 258 3.29 6.94 17.36
C ALA A 258 4.62 7.68 17.56
N PHE A 259 4.65 8.95 17.17
CA PHE A 259 5.76 9.89 17.30
C PHE A 259 5.37 11.02 18.26
N PRO A 260 6.31 11.85 18.72
CA PRO A 260 6.01 12.93 19.66
C PRO A 260 4.97 13.94 19.17
N GLU A 261 4.92 14.20 17.87
CA GLU A 261 4.08 15.26 17.28
C GLU A 261 2.86 14.74 16.51
N TYR A 262 2.85 13.45 16.17
CA TYR A 262 1.78 12.84 15.38
C TYR A 262 1.69 11.33 15.59
N ARG A 263 0.55 10.78 15.20
CA ARG A 263 0.36 9.32 15.06
C ARG A 263 -0.08 9.03 13.64
N GLN A 264 0.48 7.96 13.07
CA GLN A 264 0.07 7.43 11.77
C GLN A 264 -0.54 6.05 11.94
N LEU A 265 -1.69 5.83 11.35
CA LEU A 265 -2.38 4.53 11.32
C LEU A 265 -2.31 3.96 9.89
N LEU A 266 -1.70 2.79 9.76
CA LEU A 266 -1.56 2.04 8.50
C LEU A 266 -2.61 0.91 8.51
N VAL A 267 -3.75 1.11 7.86
CA VAL A 267 -4.83 0.12 7.80
C VAL A 267 -4.59 -0.84 6.65
N SER A 268 -4.55 -2.14 6.95
CA SER A 268 -4.43 -3.22 5.97
C SER A 268 -5.56 -3.22 4.95
N GLY A 269 -5.37 -3.87 3.83
CA GLY A 269 -6.46 -4.22 2.94
C GLY A 269 -7.62 -4.82 3.74
N THR A 270 -8.75 -4.13 3.69
CA THR A 270 -9.95 -4.44 4.48
C THR A 270 -11.09 -4.71 3.52
N ALA A 271 -11.71 -5.86 3.67
CA ALA A 271 -12.85 -6.33 2.87
C ALA A 271 -14.00 -6.78 3.77
N SER A 272 -15.13 -7.14 3.16
CA SER A 272 -16.35 -7.57 3.84
C SER A 272 -16.18 -8.97 4.46
N ILE A 273 -15.48 -9.03 5.60
CA ILE A 273 -15.22 -10.24 6.39
C ILE A 273 -15.86 -10.07 7.76
N ASP A 274 -16.60 -11.08 8.21
CA ASP A 274 -17.28 -11.07 9.51
C ASP A 274 -16.32 -11.34 10.70
N GLU A 275 -16.86 -11.29 11.90
CA GLU A 275 -16.14 -11.59 13.15
C GLU A 275 -15.62 -13.04 13.25
N ASN A 276 -16.12 -13.94 12.41
CA ASN A 276 -15.70 -15.35 12.36
C ASN A 276 -14.72 -15.61 11.22
N GLY A 277 -14.23 -14.56 10.51
CA GLY A 277 -13.30 -14.68 9.41
C GLY A 277 -13.92 -15.18 8.10
N ARG A 278 -15.25 -15.12 7.93
CA ARG A 278 -15.97 -15.53 6.71
C ARG A 278 -16.37 -14.32 5.89
N THR A 279 -16.47 -14.51 4.57
CA THR A 279 -17.03 -13.47 3.69
C THR A 279 -18.47 -13.19 4.09
N ALA A 280 -18.76 -11.92 4.37
CA ALA A 280 -20.12 -11.42 4.57
C ALA A 280 -20.66 -10.81 3.27
N HIS A 281 -21.99 -10.90 3.10
CA HIS A 281 -22.71 -10.29 1.97
C HIS A 281 -22.21 -10.78 0.58
N ALA A 282 -21.92 -12.09 0.44
CA ALA A 282 -21.48 -12.66 -0.83
C ALA A 282 -22.49 -12.34 -1.96
N GLY A 283 -21.97 -11.79 -3.08
CA GLY A 283 -22.78 -11.41 -4.25
C GLY A 283 -23.50 -10.06 -4.13
N ASP A 284 -23.33 -9.32 -3.04
CA ASP A 284 -23.92 -8.01 -2.82
C ASP A 284 -22.81 -6.94 -2.65
N PRO A 285 -22.38 -6.25 -3.73
CA PRO A 285 -21.29 -5.30 -3.66
C PRO A 285 -21.61 -4.07 -2.80
N GLU A 286 -22.87 -3.59 -2.77
CA GLU A 286 -23.26 -2.44 -1.94
C GLU A 286 -23.11 -2.76 -0.46
N ALA A 287 -23.62 -3.90 -0.01
CA ALA A 287 -23.49 -4.34 1.38
C ALA A 287 -22.02 -4.68 1.76
N GLN A 288 -21.21 -5.18 0.80
CA GLN A 288 -19.77 -5.39 1.02
C GLN A 288 -19.02 -4.06 1.20
N ILE A 289 -19.34 -3.05 0.39
CA ILE A 289 -18.78 -1.70 0.55
C ILE A 289 -19.17 -1.14 1.92
N ASP A 290 -20.45 -1.17 2.30
CA ASP A 290 -20.90 -0.66 3.59
C ASP A 290 -20.16 -1.31 4.77
N LEU A 291 -20.08 -2.63 4.81
CA LEU A 291 -19.38 -3.32 5.89
C LEU A 291 -17.89 -2.98 5.92
N THR A 292 -17.23 -2.96 4.77
CA THR A 292 -15.81 -2.57 4.65
C THR A 292 -15.57 -1.18 5.22
N MET A 293 -16.38 -0.22 4.83
CA MET A 293 -16.27 1.17 5.28
C MET A 293 -16.55 1.30 6.78
N ARG A 294 -17.52 0.57 7.31
CA ARG A 294 -17.78 0.51 8.75
C ARG A 294 -16.60 -0.06 9.53
N VAL A 295 -15.98 -1.11 9.05
CA VAL A 295 -14.77 -1.70 9.68
C VAL A 295 -13.63 -0.69 9.74
N ILE A 296 -13.37 0.02 8.66
CA ILE A 296 -12.31 1.04 8.61
C ILE A 296 -12.66 2.20 9.55
N ARG A 297 -13.90 2.66 9.56
CA ARG A 297 -14.36 3.72 10.48
C ARG A 297 -14.11 3.35 11.95
N GLU A 298 -14.44 2.13 12.35
CA GLU A 298 -14.22 1.66 13.72
C GLU A 298 -12.73 1.48 14.06
N LEU A 299 -11.89 1.10 13.08
CA LEU A 299 -10.43 1.08 13.26
C LEU A 299 -9.90 2.50 13.52
N LEU A 300 -10.29 3.49 12.69
CA LEU A 300 -9.94 4.90 12.88
C LEU A 300 -10.41 5.41 14.26
N ALA A 301 -11.67 5.19 14.58
CA ALA A 301 -12.28 5.63 15.84
C ALA A 301 -11.61 5.02 17.07
N SER A 302 -11.12 3.77 16.98
CA SER A 302 -10.38 3.10 18.06
C SER A 302 -9.07 3.82 18.42
N ARG A 303 -8.59 4.68 17.53
CA ARG A 303 -7.38 5.50 17.70
C ARG A 303 -7.68 7.00 17.78
N GLY A 304 -8.95 7.38 17.97
CA GLY A 304 -9.37 8.78 18.05
C GLY A 304 -9.23 9.53 16.72
N MET A 305 -9.28 8.80 15.60
CA MET A 305 -9.25 9.32 14.24
C MET A 305 -10.59 9.17 13.56
N ASP A 306 -10.82 9.91 12.50
CA ASP A 306 -11.97 9.81 11.60
C ASP A 306 -11.56 9.99 10.14
N TRP A 307 -12.54 10.08 9.23
CA TRP A 307 -12.29 10.24 7.80
C TRP A 307 -11.45 11.48 7.45
N SER A 308 -11.48 12.53 8.29
CA SER A 308 -10.69 13.74 8.06
C SER A 308 -9.19 13.54 8.27
N ASN A 309 -8.79 12.44 8.92
CA ASN A 309 -7.39 12.09 9.13
C ASN A 309 -6.74 11.36 7.94
N LEU A 310 -7.55 10.88 6.97
CA LEU A 310 -7.02 10.13 5.83
C LEU A 310 -5.99 10.94 5.02
N THR A 311 -4.87 10.32 4.72
CA THR A 311 -3.78 10.88 3.91
C THR A 311 -3.64 10.21 2.56
N ARG A 312 -3.96 8.92 2.46
CA ARG A 312 -3.98 8.14 1.22
C ARG A 312 -4.90 6.93 1.31
N GLY A 313 -5.25 6.36 0.17
CA GLY A 313 -5.89 5.05 0.08
C GLY A 313 -5.77 4.45 -1.31
N ILE A 314 -6.01 3.14 -1.39
CA ILE A 314 -6.24 2.42 -2.66
C ILE A 314 -7.51 1.60 -2.50
N ALA A 315 -8.48 1.84 -3.37
CA ALA A 315 -9.71 1.06 -3.45
C ALA A 315 -9.57 0.01 -4.57
N TYR A 316 -9.83 -1.23 -4.23
CA TYR A 316 -9.75 -2.37 -5.15
C TYR A 316 -11.15 -2.88 -5.44
N PHE A 317 -11.52 -2.89 -6.71
CA PHE A 317 -12.81 -3.38 -7.19
C PHE A 317 -12.61 -4.64 -8.02
N LYS A 318 -13.39 -5.68 -7.74
CA LYS A 318 -13.41 -6.86 -8.60
C LYS A 318 -14.13 -6.56 -9.93
N ASN A 319 -15.14 -5.69 -9.90
CA ASN A 319 -15.85 -5.20 -11.08
C ASN A 319 -15.79 -3.67 -11.11
N THR A 320 -15.36 -3.10 -12.22
CA THR A 320 -15.30 -1.63 -12.40
C THR A 320 -16.68 -0.96 -12.34
N ALA A 321 -17.75 -1.70 -12.67
CA ALA A 321 -19.11 -1.18 -12.56
C ALA A 321 -19.54 -0.85 -11.12
N ASP A 322 -18.87 -1.44 -10.13
CA ASP A 322 -19.20 -1.24 -8.71
C ASP A 322 -18.61 0.05 -8.13
N GLU A 323 -17.77 0.77 -8.89
CA GLU A 323 -17.18 2.05 -8.45
C GLU A 323 -18.26 3.09 -8.12
N ILE A 324 -19.35 3.12 -8.90
CA ILE A 324 -20.46 4.03 -8.66
C ILE A 324 -21.11 3.78 -7.30
N LEU A 325 -21.20 2.52 -6.86
CA LEU A 325 -21.77 2.18 -5.55
C LEU A 325 -20.94 2.73 -4.41
N TRP A 326 -19.60 2.74 -4.57
CA TRP A 326 -18.71 3.33 -3.59
C TRP A 326 -18.79 4.88 -3.60
N GLU A 327 -18.90 5.50 -4.77
CA GLU A 327 -19.12 6.95 -4.89
C GLU A 327 -20.45 7.36 -4.25
N ASP A 328 -21.53 6.60 -4.48
CA ASP A 328 -22.84 6.81 -3.86
C ASP A 328 -22.76 6.64 -2.32
N TRP A 329 -22.04 5.62 -1.84
CA TRP A 329 -21.81 5.44 -0.41
C TRP A 329 -21.07 6.64 0.21
N CYS A 330 -20.03 7.13 -0.43
CA CYS A 330 -19.28 8.30 0.01
C CYS A 330 -20.16 9.56 0.08
N ALA A 331 -20.98 9.78 -0.94
CA ALA A 331 -21.91 10.91 -0.98
C ALA A 331 -22.98 10.82 0.13
N ALA A 332 -23.52 9.63 0.37
CA ALA A 332 -24.55 9.39 1.40
C ALA A 332 -24.00 9.50 2.84
N ASN A 333 -22.70 9.34 3.03
CA ASN A 333 -22.04 9.38 4.35
C ASN A 333 -21.17 10.62 4.56
N ASP A 334 -21.29 11.65 3.72
CA ASP A 334 -20.49 12.90 3.78
C ASP A 334 -18.98 12.63 3.91
N MET A 335 -18.49 11.58 3.22
CA MET A 335 -17.08 11.22 3.28
C MET A 335 -16.23 12.29 2.60
N PRO A 336 -15.22 12.87 3.28
CA PRO A 336 -14.39 13.88 2.65
C PRO A 336 -13.52 13.29 1.55
N ARG A 337 -13.21 14.08 0.52
CA ARG A 337 -12.23 13.71 -0.50
C ARG A 337 -10.85 13.55 0.13
N PHE A 338 -10.09 12.59 -0.33
CA PHE A 338 -8.69 12.35 0.07
C PHE A 338 -7.91 11.73 -1.10
N PRO A 339 -6.57 11.71 -1.07
CA PRO A 339 -5.77 11.09 -2.11
C PRO A 339 -6.08 9.60 -2.21
N LEU A 340 -6.82 9.21 -3.24
CA LEU A 340 -7.30 7.85 -3.44
C LEU A 340 -7.00 7.39 -4.86
N ALA A 341 -6.36 6.23 -4.98
CA ALA A 341 -6.19 5.51 -6.22
C ALA A 341 -7.23 4.38 -6.33
N PHE A 342 -7.61 4.04 -7.55
CA PHE A 342 -8.48 2.91 -7.83
C PHE A 342 -7.71 1.82 -8.55
N SER A 343 -7.98 0.58 -8.21
CA SER A 343 -7.43 -0.57 -8.88
C SER A 343 -8.53 -1.59 -9.18
N HIS A 344 -8.49 -2.15 -10.37
CA HIS A 344 -9.34 -3.26 -10.72
C HIS A 344 -8.55 -4.55 -10.46
N ALA A 345 -8.99 -5.39 -9.53
CA ALA A 345 -8.20 -6.51 -9.06
C ALA A 345 -9.06 -7.62 -8.45
N ASP A 346 -8.57 -8.86 -8.48
CA ASP A 346 -9.11 -9.91 -7.63
C ASP A 346 -8.72 -9.68 -6.18
N ILE A 347 -9.69 -9.88 -5.29
CA ILE A 347 -9.48 -9.82 -3.85
C ILE A 347 -9.13 -11.23 -3.37
N CYS A 348 -8.63 -11.38 -2.16
CA CYS A 348 -8.09 -12.63 -1.63
C CYS A 348 -9.06 -13.83 -1.58
N ARG A 349 -10.34 -13.62 -1.89
CA ARG A 349 -11.38 -14.66 -2.04
C ARG A 349 -12.28 -14.32 -3.23
N ASP A 350 -12.78 -15.34 -3.91
CA ASP A 350 -13.59 -15.16 -5.12
C ASP A 350 -14.92 -14.43 -4.89
N ASP A 351 -15.48 -14.56 -3.70
CA ASP A 351 -16.73 -13.92 -3.28
C ASP A 351 -16.58 -12.54 -2.64
N LEU A 352 -15.35 -12.00 -2.54
CA LEU A 352 -15.08 -10.62 -2.17
C LEU A 352 -15.06 -9.73 -3.41
N LEU A 353 -15.82 -8.63 -3.37
CA LEU A 353 -16.04 -7.75 -4.51
C LEU A 353 -15.37 -6.37 -4.36
N PHE A 354 -15.03 -6.00 -3.12
CA PHE A 354 -14.43 -4.73 -2.77
C PHE A 354 -13.45 -4.87 -1.60
N GLU A 355 -12.33 -4.15 -1.70
CA GLU A 355 -11.36 -4.00 -0.63
C GLU A 355 -10.84 -2.56 -0.61
N LEU A 356 -10.57 -2.01 0.56
CA LEU A 356 -9.98 -0.67 0.72
C LEU A 356 -8.84 -0.73 1.73
N GLU A 357 -7.71 -0.14 1.38
CA GLU A 357 -6.62 0.19 2.29
C GLU A 357 -6.51 1.70 2.46
N VAL A 358 -6.19 2.16 3.65
CA VAL A 358 -5.99 3.59 3.93
C VAL A 358 -4.85 3.80 4.93
N ASP A 359 -4.21 4.96 4.83
CA ASP A 359 -3.34 5.51 5.86
C ASP A 359 -3.97 6.80 6.39
N ALA A 360 -3.86 7.03 7.70
CA ALA A 360 -4.39 8.18 8.38
C ALA A 360 -3.33 8.80 9.30
N VAL A 361 -3.38 10.12 9.50
CA VAL A 361 -2.48 10.85 10.41
C VAL A 361 -3.28 11.75 11.32
N ALA A 362 -3.01 11.68 12.62
CA ALA A 362 -3.51 12.58 13.64
C ALA A 362 -2.35 13.35 14.26
N LEU A 363 -2.46 14.68 14.33
CA LEU A 363 -1.51 15.53 15.05
C LEU A 363 -1.80 15.48 16.56
N LEU A 364 -0.78 15.61 17.40
CA LEU A 364 -0.85 15.60 18.86
C LEU A 364 -0.76 16.98 19.48
#